data_52bc867e8f7014b4d4277cbb7e8b3ce5
#
_entry.id   52bc867e8f7014b4d4277cbb7e8b3ce5
#
_cell.length_a   1.000
_cell.length_b   1.000
_cell.length_c   1.000
_cell.angle_alpha   90.00
_cell.angle_beta   90.00
_cell.angle_gamma   90.00
#
_symmetry.space_group_name_H-M   'P 1'
#
loop_
_entity.id
_entity.type
_entity.pdbx_description
1 polymer ?
#
loop_
_entity_poly.entity_id
_entity_poly.type
_entity_poly.pdbx_seq_one_letter_code
_entity_poly.pdbx_strand_id
1 'polypeptide(L)'
;VNIAKGGSGYTYGTLDLVSGGVPTGSTAPVFNVIIPPEGGHGADIYRELGAQNVLIYSRIENDTENPDFITGNQIARIGIVENPQAYDSTANLSLTKASALSALKLIGAGYTTATFNLDGQVTQTVGVGSTAVGRVVSYDQTTGVLKYWQDKSLVGFNTDGSLKTDPTYGYSLHAFTATPDTGGSVSIASNEGTLGIDTNFGTAGSPGISTVINNRTYYLGQSFIDGISNPEVKKYSGNIIYVDNRPSITRSANQREDIKVILQF
;
A
#
# COMPACT_ATOMS: atom_id res chain seq x y z
N VAL A 1 -4.25 40.93 12.53
CA VAL A 1 -2.81 41.16 12.74
C VAL A 1 -2.09 40.43 11.63
N ASN A 2 -1.22 41.14 10.92
CA ASN A 2 -0.40 40.57 9.85
C ASN A 2 1.05 40.61 10.29
N ILE A 3 1.75 39.49 10.23
CA ILE A 3 3.18 39.42 10.56
C ILE A 3 3.96 39.85 9.32
N ALA A 4 4.51 41.05 9.35
CA ALA A 4 5.29 41.60 8.26
C ALA A 4 6.67 40.94 8.10
N LYS A 5 7.25 40.45 9.19
CA LYS A 5 8.54 39.75 9.22
C LYS A 5 8.53 38.76 10.39
N GLY A 6 8.68 37.48 10.04
CA GLY A 6 8.86 36.42 11.03
C GLY A 6 10.28 36.43 11.63
N GLY A 7 10.44 35.85 12.76
CA GLY A 7 11.72 35.62 13.43
C GLY A 7 11.76 34.22 14.04
N SER A 8 12.88 33.86 14.69
CA SER A 8 13.09 32.60 15.37
C SER A 8 13.67 32.78 16.75
N GLY A 9 13.53 31.76 17.61
CA GLY A 9 14.12 31.76 18.96
C GLY A 9 13.34 32.58 19.99
N TYR A 10 12.12 32.99 19.73
CA TYR A 10 11.27 33.70 20.69
C TYR A 10 10.74 32.73 21.75
N THR A 11 10.77 33.13 23.00
CA THR A 11 10.19 32.39 24.13
C THR A 11 8.93 33.05 24.66
N TYR A 12 8.75 34.33 24.41
CA TYR A 12 7.52 35.06 24.72
C TYR A 12 7.35 36.27 23.79
N GLY A 13 6.14 36.78 23.70
CA GLY A 13 5.82 37.99 22.93
C GLY A 13 4.75 38.82 23.61
N THR A 14 4.78 40.12 23.37
CA THR A 14 3.75 41.07 23.79
C THR A 14 3.27 41.90 22.59
N LEU A 15 2.00 42.28 22.62
CA LEU A 15 1.43 43.15 21.61
C LEU A 15 1.18 44.51 22.22
N ASP A 16 1.90 45.55 21.73
CA ASP A 16 1.69 46.94 22.10
C ASP A 16 0.78 47.62 21.06
N LEU A 17 -0.48 47.79 21.41
CA LEU A 17 -1.49 48.38 20.54
C LEU A 17 -1.34 49.91 20.43
N VAL A 18 -0.81 50.56 21.44
CA VAL A 18 -0.65 52.02 21.46
C VAL A 18 0.43 52.42 20.48
N SER A 19 1.58 51.76 20.50
CA SER A 19 2.64 51.94 19.50
C SER A 19 2.20 51.54 18.11
N GLY A 20 1.21 50.66 18.00
CA GLY A 20 0.53 50.27 16.73
C GLY A 20 -0.52 51.25 16.23
N GLY A 21 -0.72 52.41 16.90
CA GLY A 21 -1.64 53.46 16.45
C GLY A 21 -3.05 53.41 17.07
N VAL A 22 -3.29 52.57 18.07
CA VAL A 22 -4.57 52.58 18.80
C VAL A 22 -4.54 53.75 19.78
N PRO A 23 -5.55 54.68 19.78
CA PRO A 23 -5.56 55.86 20.64
C PRO A 23 -5.56 55.47 22.14
N THR A 24 -4.77 56.17 22.92
CA THR A 24 -4.81 56.08 24.39
C THR A 24 -6.15 56.58 24.92
N GLY A 25 -6.81 55.81 25.79
CA GLY A 25 -8.11 56.16 26.35
C GLY A 25 -9.28 55.39 25.76
N SER A 26 -9.08 54.58 24.76
CA SER A 26 -10.06 53.59 24.30
C SER A 26 -9.97 52.33 25.17
N THR A 27 -11.09 51.62 25.33
CA THR A 27 -11.05 50.26 25.90
C THR A 27 -10.37 49.36 24.88
N ALA A 28 -9.05 49.19 25.00
CA ALA A 28 -8.28 48.36 24.08
C ALA A 28 -8.54 46.85 24.37
N PRO A 29 -8.71 46.05 23.34
CA PRO A 29 -8.79 44.61 23.53
C PRO A 29 -7.45 44.09 24.10
N VAL A 30 -7.55 43.10 24.96
CA VAL A 30 -6.38 42.39 25.51
C VAL A 30 -6.08 41.21 24.62
N PHE A 31 -4.84 41.11 24.17
CA PHE A 31 -4.37 39.97 23.36
C PHE A 31 -3.28 39.23 24.13
N ASN A 32 -3.39 37.92 24.10
CA ASN A 32 -2.32 37.03 24.53
C ASN A 32 -1.58 36.53 23.28
N VAL A 33 -0.27 36.70 23.28
CA VAL A 33 0.57 36.19 22.20
C VAL A 33 0.97 34.75 22.52
N ILE A 34 0.57 33.84 21.68
CA ILE A 34 1.01 32.44 21.74
C ILE A 34 2.10 32.25 20.70
N ILE A 35 3.29 31.91 21.16
CA ILE A 35 4.42 31.61 20.29
C ILE A 35 4.39 30.11 20.00
N PRO A 36 4.27 29.71 18.74
CA PRO A 36 4.31 28.30 18.38
C PRO A 36 5.72 27.71 18.64
N PRO A 37 5.83 26.40 18.81
CA PRO A 37 7.12 25.73 18.88
C PRO A 37 7.90 25.91 17.58
N GLU A 38 9.21 25.62 17.62
CA GLU A 38 10.07 25.70 16.45
C GLU A 38 9.53 24.85 15.30
N GLY A 39 9.38 25.44 14.12
CA GLY A 39 8.74 24.79 12.97
C GLY A 39 7.23 25.00 12.85
N GLY A 40 6.58 25.61 13.86
CA GLY A 40 5.13 25.83 13.93
C GLY A 40 4.37 24.71 14.66
N HIS A 41 3.08 24.92 14.91
CA HIS A 41 2.22 23.90 15.50
C HIS A 41 2.10 22.69 14.59
N GLY A 42 2.29 21.49 15.15
CA GLY A 42 2.25 20.23 14.42
C GLY A 42 3.56 19.83 13.74
N ALA A 43 4.61 20.64 13.79
CA ALA A 43 5.93 20.28 13.27
C ALA A 43 6.57 19.15 14.06
N ASP A 44 6.40 19.18 15.39
CA ASP A 44 6.78 18.11 16.32
C ASP A 44 5.67 17.95 17.36
N ILE A 45 4.69 17.13 17.02
CA ILE A 45 3.52 16.91 17.88
C ILE A 45 3.87 16.23 19.21
N TYR A 46 4.95 15.46 19.26
CA TYR A 46 5.39 14.76 20.48
C TYR A 46 5.92 15.77 21.50
N ARG A 47 6.78 16.67 21.04
CA ARG A 47 7.33 17.74 21.87
C ARG A 47 6.25 18.75 22.29
N GLU A 48 5.36 19.08 21.38
CA GLU A 48 4.27 20.03 21.62
C GLU A 48 3.26 19.51 22.65
N LEU A 49 2.91 18.24 22.58
CA LEU A 49 1.98 17.58 23.51
C LEU A 49 2.68 17.06 24.77
N GLY A 50 4.00 17.11 24.85
CA GLY A 50 4.78 16.53 25.96
C GLY A 50 4.59 15.01 26.05
N ALA A 51 4.30 14.35 24.92
CA ALA A 51 4.07 12.93 24.88
C ALA A 51 5.39 12.18 25.02
N GLN A 52 5.45 11.22 25.92
CA GLN A 52 6.57 10.29 26.08
C GLN A 52 6.34 8.95 25.38
N ASN A 53 5.10 8.67 25.02
CA ASN A 53 4.71 7.42 24.38
C ASN A 53 3.74 7.68 23.23
N VAL A 54 3.91 6.94 22.15
CA VAL A 54 2.97 6.92 21.02
C VAL A 54 2.40 5.51 20.89
N LEU A 55 1.07 5.42 20.91
CA LEU A 55 0.36 4.18 20.63
C LEU A 55 0.03 4.11 19.14
N ILE A 56 0.62 3.13 18.48
CA ILE A 56 0.24 2.76 17.12
C ILE A 56 -0.78 1.62 17.23
N TYR A 57 -1.96 1.84 16.69
CA TYR A 57 -3.05 0.87 16.69
C TYR A 57 -3.43 0.53 15.24
N SER A 58 -3.48 -0.75 14.95
CA SER A 58 -3.94 -1.26 13.66
C SER A 58 -4.88 -2.44 13.87
N ARG A 59 -5.99 -2.44 13.18
CA ARG A 59 -6.92 -3.55 13.14
C ARG A 59 -6.79 -4.28 11.81
N ILE A 60 -6.64 -5.58 11.88
CA ILE A 60 -6.61 -6.46 10.72
C ILE A 60 -7.93 -7.22 10.67
N GLU A 61 -8.70 -6.96 9.64
CA GLU A 61 -9.92 -7.66 9.34
C GLU A 61 -10.05 -7.87 7.82
N ASN A 62 -10.86 -8.84 7.42
CA ASN A 62 -11.14 -9.09 6.01
C ASN A 62 -12.63 -8.86 5.77
N ASP A 63 -12.94 -7.83 5.04
CA ASP A 63 -14.30 -7.52 4.60
C ASP A 63 -14.29 -7.05 3.14
N THR A 64 -15.46 -6.64 2.62
CA THR A 64 -15.58 -6.21 1.22
C THR A 64 -14.94 -4.85 0.94
N GLU A 65 -14.68 -4.04 1.96
CA GLU A 65 -14.05 -2.73 1.84
C GLU A 65 -12.53 -2.81 2.03
N ASN A 66 -12.05 -3.78 2.83
CA ASN A 66 -10.64 -3.99 3.14
C ASN A 66 -10.23 -5.45 2.87
N PRO A 67 -10.15 -5.87 1.60
CA PRO A 67 -9.89 -7.26 1.25
C PRO A 67 -8.42 -7.67 1.30
N ASP A 68 -7.51 -6.81 1.78
CA ASP A 68 -6.07 -7.07 1.76
C ASP A 68 -5.61 -8.04 2.84
N PHE A 69 -6.37 -8.18 3.92
CA PHE A 69 -6.05 -9.06 5.05
C PHE A 69 -6.93 -10.29 5.05
N ILE A 70 -6.63 -11.22 4.18
CA ILE A 70 -7.40 -12.43 3.95
C ILE A 70 -7.22 -13.47 5.07
N THR A 71 -8.21 -14.34 5.18
CA THR A 71 -8.17 -15.51 6.09
C THR A 71 -7.36 -16.65 5.49
N GLY A 72 -6.89 -17.56 6.34
CA GLY A 72 -6.05 -18.69 5.94
C GLY A 72 -4.56 -18.36 5.81
N ASN A 73 -4.17 -17.11 5.79
CA ASN A 73 -2.77 -16.69 5.84
C ASN A 73 -2.23 -16.72 7.28
N GLN A 74 -0.91 -16.83 7.38
CA GLN A 74 -0.20 -16.84 8.66
C GLN A 74 0.53 -15.51 8.85
N ILE A 75 0.39 -14.92 10.04
CA ILE A 75 1.16 -13.75 10.45
C ILE A 75 2.32 -14.24 11.32
N ALA A 76 3.55 -14.03 10.85
CA ALA A 76 4.78 -14.42 11.55
C ALA A 76 5.64 -13.23 11.98
N ARG A 77 5.49 -12.09 11.33
CA ARG A 77 6.25 -10.87 11.64
C ARG A 77 5.38 -9.65 11.60
N ILE A 78 5.65 -8.74 12.53
CA ILE A 78 5.07 -7.40 12.56
C ILE A 78 6.23 -6.43 12.56
N GLY A 79 6.25 -5.49 11.62
CA GLY A 79 7.27 -4.47 11.53
C GLY A 79 6.67 -3.08 11.43
N ILE A 80 7.41 -2.09 11.89
CA ILE A 80 7.11 -0.68 11.66
C ILE A 80 8.20 -0.12 10.78
N VAL A 81 7.80 0.48 9.67
CA VAL A 81 8.69 1.10 8.70
C VAL A 81 8.40 2.59 8.65
N GLU A 82 9.42 3.39 8.88
CA GLU A 82 9.35 4.85 8.77
C GLU A 82 9.57 5.28 7.33
N ASN A 83 8.76 6.23 6.86
CA ASN A 83 8.87 6.87 5.54
C ASN A 83 9.04 5.88 4.36
N PRO A 84 8.18 4.84 4.24
CA PRO A 84 8.19 4.01 3.05
C PRO A 84 7.85 4.84 1.81
N GLN A 85 8.44 4.51 0.68
CA GLN A 85 8.20 5.21 -0.58
C GLN A 85 7.03 4.59 -1.35
N ALA A 86 6.35 5.42 -2.11
CA ALA A 86 5.37 4.96 -3.08
C ALA A 86 6.07 4.22 -4.24
N TYR A 87 5.36 3.25 -4.83
CA TYR A 87 5.85 2.49 -5.98
C TYR A 87 6.23 3.43 -7.13
N ASP A 88 7.35 3.12 -7.77
CA ASP A 88 7.89 3.89 -8.90
C ASP A 88 8.11 5.40 -8.62
N SER A 89 8.33 5.75 -7.35
CA SER A 89 8.46 7.13 -6.88
C SER A 89 9.53 7.23 -5.81
N THR A 90 9.97 8.46 -5.56
CA THR A 90 10.77 8.84 -4.38
C THR A 90 9.93 9.54 -3.32
N ALA A 91 8.65 9.81 -3.60
CA ALA A 91 7.73 10.39 -2.62
C ALA A 91 7.37 9.37 -1.53
N ASN A 92 7.10 9.86 -0.34
CA ASN A 92 6.60 9.03 0.75
C ASN A 92 5.21 8.46 0.39
N LEU A 93 4.95 7.27 0.91
CA LEU A 93 3.67 6.59 0.75
C LEU A 93 2.53 7.45 1.35
N SER A 94 1.41 7.54 0.65
CA SER A 94 0.22 8.23 1.17
C SER A 94 -0.62 7.30 2.03
N LEU A 95 -1.43 7.87 2.94
CA LEU A 95 -2.34 7.13 3.83
C LEU A 95 -3.38 6.27 3.08
N THR A 96 -3.68 6.62 1.84
CA THR A 96 -4.73 5.96 1.03
C THR A 96 -4.18 4.89 0.09
N LYS A 97 -2.86 4.69 0.06
CA LYS A 97 -2.19 3.79 -0.89
C LYS A 97 -1.10 3.01 -0.15
N ALA A 98 -1.43 1.84 0.33
CA ALA A 98 -0.52 1.04 1.16
C ALA A 98 -0.44 -0.44 0.78
N SER A 99 -1.07 -0.88 -0.32
CA SER A 99 -0.98 -2.29 -0.72
C SER A 99 0.42 -2.64 -1.22
N ALA A 100 1.00 -3.70 -0.66
CA ALA A 100 2.29 -4.26 -1.08
C ALA A 100 2.14 -5.42 -2.08
N LEU A 101 0.91 -5.76 -2.47
CA LEU A 101 0.59 -6.86 -3.37
C LEU A 101 0.35 -6.34 -4.79
N SER A 102 0.71 -7.15 -5.76
CA SER A 102 0.22 -7.02 -7.13
C SER A 102 -1.15 -7.69 -7.24
N ALA A 103 -1.98 -7.23 -8.18
CA ALA A 103 -3.27 -7.87 -8.42
C ALA A 103 -3.61 -7.92 -9.92
N LEU A 104 -4.41 -8.94 -10.29
CA LEU A 104 -4.98 -9.11 -11.62
C LEU A 104 -6.50 -9.17 -11.51
N LYS A 105 -7.20 -8.45 -12.37
CA LYS A 105 -8.63 -8.62 -12.57
C LYS A 105 -8.84 -9.66 -13.65
N LEU A 106 -9.30 -10.85 -13.26
CA LEU A 106 -9.50 -11.98 -14.17
C LEU A 106 -10.89 -11.98 -14.79
N ILE A 107 -10.97 -12.48 -16.00
CA ILE A 107 -12.20 -12.68 -16.79
C ILE A 107 -12.10 -14.00 -17.57
N GLY A 108 -13.23 -14.52 -17.96
CA GLY A 108 -13.33 -15.73 -18.75
C GLY A 108 -14.40 -16.69 -18.22
N ALA A 109 -14.67 -17.75 -18.95
CA ALA A 109 -15.61 -18.77 -18.50
C ALA A 109 -15.05 -19.46 -17.23
N GLY A 110 -15.83 -19.48 -16.16
CA GLY A 110 -15.45 -20.13 -14.91
C GLY A 110 -14.64 -19.27 -13.94
N TYR A 111 -14.44 -17.98 -14.17
CA TYR A 111 -13.71 -17.15 -13.18
C TYR A 111 -14.40 -17.12 -11.81
N THR A 112 -15.73 -17.27 -11.75
CA THR A 112 -16.53 -17.30 -10.52
C THR A 112 -16.44 -18.63 -9.76
N THR A 113 -15.91 -19.66 -10.39
CA THR A 113 -15.74 -21.02 -9.82
C THR A 113 -14.27 -21.43 -9.76
N ALA A 114 -13.39 -20.65 -10.34
CA ALA A 114 -11.95 -20.88 -10.31
C ALA A 114 -11.41 -20.91 -8.89
N THR A 115 -10.46 -21.79 -8.65
CA THR A 115 -9.75 -21.87 -7.37
C THR A 115 -8.24 -21.79 -7.61
N PHE A 116 -7.58 -21.04 -6.75
CA PHE A 116 -6.13 -20.95 -6.72
C PHE A 116 -5.65 -21.42 -5.35
N ASN A 117 -4.65 -22.28 -5.33
CA ASN A 117 -4.06 -22.70 -4.07
C ASN A 117 -3.27 -21.51 -3.46
N LEU A 118 -3.49 -21.24 -2.19
CA LEU A 118 -2.69 -20.26 -1.47
C LEU A 118 -1.22 -20.66 -1.52
N ASP A 119 -0.33 -19.67 -1.71
CA ASP A 119 1.11 -19.86 -1.95
C ASP A 119 1.44 -20.73 -3.19
N GLY A 120 0.44 -21.11 -3.98
CA GLY A 120 0.62 -21.76 -5.25
C GLY A 120 1.21 -20.82 -6.31
N GLN A 121 1.79 -21.40 -7.35
CA GLN A 121 2.25 -20.61 -8.50
C GLN A 121 1.09 -20.19 -9.38
N VAL A 122 1.11 -18.95 -9.82
CA VAL A 122 0.35 -18.45 -10.95
C VAL A 122 1.33 -18.04 -12.04
N THR A 123 1.05 -18.42 -13.27
CA THR A 123 1.96 -18.20 -14.41
C THR A 123 1.22 -17.64 -15.62
N GLN A 124 1.96 -16.89 -16.42
CA GLN A 124 1.48 -16.40 -17.72
C GLN A 124 2.64 -16.46 -18.71
N THR A 125 2.42 -17.01 -19.89
CA THR A 125 3.38 -16.89 -21.00
C THR A 125 3.25 -15.48 -21.56
N VAL A 126 4.26 -14.65 -21.39
CA VAL A 126 4.27 -13.24 -21.79
C VAL A 126 5.01 -13.00 -23.10
N GLY A 127 5.81 -13.94 -23.53
CA GLY A 127 6.57 -13.88 -24.78
C GLY A 127 7.18 -15.23 -25.15
N VAL A 128 7.89 -15.32 -26.26
CA VAL A 128 8.59 -16.55 -26.67
C VAL A 128 9.68 -16.87 -25.63
N GLY A 129 9.52 -17.99 -24.94
CA GLY A 129 10.45 -18.41 -23.88
C GLY A 129 10.38 -17.58 -22.61
N SER A 130 9.44 -16.66 -22.49
CA SER A 130 9.30 -15.76 -21.35
C SER A 130 8.01 -16.03 -20.59
N THR A 131 8.12 -16.31 -19.29
CA THR A 131 6.98 -16.62 -18.42
C THR A 131 6.98 -15.73 -17.18
N ALA A 132 5.89 -15.01 -16.96
CA ALA A 132 5.65 -14.34 -15.69
C ALA A 132 5.24 -15.40 -14.64
N VAL A 133 5.80 -15.27 -13.43
CA VAL A 133 5.52 -16.18 -12.31
C VAL A 133 5.22 -15.35 -11.08
N GLY A 134 4.15 -15.68 -10.38
CA GLY A 134 3.78 -15.11 -9.10
C GLY A 134 3.38 -16.18 -8.09
N ARG A 135 3.30 -15.80 -6.83
CA ARG A 135 2.74 -16.61 -5.74
C ARG A 135 1.39 -16.04 -5.33
N VAL A 136 0.40 -16.90 -5.31
CA VAL A 136 -0.98 -16.54 -4.98
C VAL A 136 -1.09 -16.21 -3.50
N VAL A 137 -1.63 -15.04 -3.21
CA VAL A 137 -2.01 -14.62 -1.86
C VAL A 137 -3.50 -14.87 -1.63
N SER A 138 -4.34 -14.45 -2.58
CA SER A 138 -5.78 -14.69 -2.52
C SER A 138 -6.42 -14.65 -3.89
N TYR A 139 -7.57 -15.27 -4.01
CA TYR A 139 -8.46 -15.11 -5.14
C TYR A 139 -9.90 -14.92 -4.65
N ASP A 140 -10.50 -13.81 -5.05
CA ASP A 140 -11.92 -13.54 -4.77
C ASP A 140 -12.74 -13.93 -6.00
N GLN A 141 -13.48 -15.04 -5.90
CA GLN A 141 -14.34 -15.56 -6.94
C GLN A 141 -15.48 -14.59 -7.32
N THR A 142 -15.92 -13.75 -6.41
CA THR A 142 -17.00 -12.80 -6.68
C THR A 142 -16.53 -11.71 -7.63
N THR A 143 -15.38 -11.11 -7.33
CA THR A 143 -14.84 -9.99 -8.11
C THR A 143 -13.90 -10.42 -9.23
N GLY A 144 -13.40 -11.65 -9.19
CA GLY A 144 -12.36 -12.12 -10.11
C GLY A 144 -10.99 -11.49 -9.85
N VAL A 145 -10.74 -11.00 -8.65
CA VAL A 145 -9.46 -10.38 -8.29
C VAL A 145 -8.53 -11.42 -7.71
N LEU A 146 -7.40 -11.62 -8.37
CA LEU A 146 -6.27 -12.43 -7.92
C LEU A 146 -5.20 -11.52 -7.35
N LYS A 147 -4.87 -11.65 -6.06
CA LYS A 147 -3.75 -10.98 -5.43
C LYS A 147 -2.55 -11.91 -5.35
N TYR A 148 -1.38 -11.38 -5.68
CA TYR A 148 -0.16 -12.16 -5.73
C TYR A 148 1.06 -11.30 -5.39
N TRP A 149 2.15 -11.96 -5.09
CA TRP A 149 3.44 -11.31 -4.97
C TRP A 149 4.45 -11.89 -5.97
N GLN A 150 5.40 -11.07 -6.36
CA GLN A 150 6.53 -11.45 -7.21
C GLN A 150 7.84 -11.07 -6.54
N ASP A 151 8.80 -11.98 -6.63
CA ASP A 151 10.18 -11.74 -6.20
C ASP A 151 11.13 -12.53 -7.09
N LYS A 152 12.38 -12.08 -7.17
CA LYS A 152 13.42 -12.76 -7.95
C LYS A 152 13.65 -14.21 -7.51
N SER A 153 13.40 -14.52 -6.25
CA SER A 153 13.50 -15.88 -5.72
C SER A 153 12.54 -16.89 -6.37
N LEU A 154 11.46 -16.42 -7.00
CA LEU A 154 10.50 -17.29 -7.69
C LEU A 154 11.05 -17.90 -8.97
N VAL A 155 12.09 -17.34 -9.54
CA VAL A 155 12.68 -17.81 -10.80
C VAL A 155 13.70 -18.91 -10.59
N GLY A 156 14.11 -19.12 -9.37
CA GLY A 156 15.06 -20.15 -8.97
C GLY A 156 16.53 -19.79 -9.18
N PHE A 157 17.36 -20.73 -8.82
CA PHE A 157 18.82 -20.60 -8.86
C PHE A 157 19.41 -21.64 -9.82
N ASN A 158 20.54 -21.32 -10.40
CA ASN A 158 21.40 -22.29 -11.06
C ASN A 158 22.09 -23.20 -10.03
N THR A 159 22.68 -24.28 -10.49
CA THR A 159 23.40 -25.23 -9.62
C THR A 159 24.60 -24.63 -8.89
N ASP A 160 25.12 -23.50 -9.38
CA ASP A 160 26.22 -22.74 -8.77
C ASP A 160 25.74 -21.69 -7.74
N GLY A 161 24.42 -21.61 -7.48
CA GLY A 161 23.82 -20.66 -6.55
C GLY A 161 23.55 -19.27 -7.13
N SER A 162 23.89 -19.03 -8.40
CA SER A 162 23.51 -17.79 -9.08
C SER A 162 22.02 -17.79 -9.44
N LEU A 163 21.41 -16.59 -9.51
CA LEU A 163 20.03 -16.46 -10.01
C LEU A 163 19.97 -16.85 -11.49
N LYS A 164 18.94 -17.58 -11.87
CA LYS A 164 18.64 -17.79 -13.29
C LYS A 164 18.39 -16.44 -13.94
N THR A 165 19.00 -16.19 -15.05
CA THR A 165 18.85 -14.95 -15.81
C THR A 165 18.15 -15.23 -17.14
N ASP A 166 17.27 -14.32 -17.52
CA ASP A 166 16.72 -14.27 -18.86
C ASP A 166 17.79 -13.67 -19.80
N PRO A 167 18.15 -14.34 -20.90
CA PRO A 167 19.17 -13.84 -21.83
C PRO A 167 18.77 -12.51 -22.50
N THR A 168 17.47 -12.17 -22.53
CA THR A 168 16.97 -10.93 -23.15
C THR A 168 16.97 -9.76 -22.19
N TYR A 169 16.60 -10.00 -20.92
CA TYR A 169 16.37 -8.90 -19.96
C TYR A 169 17.34 -8.93 -18.78
N GLY A 170 18.26 -9.89 -18.71
CA GLY A 170 19.19 -10.05 -17.59
C GLY A 170 18.53 -10.51 -16.27
N TYR A 171 17.19 -10.64 -16.24
CA TYR A 171 16.40 -11.17 -15.12
C TYR A 171 15.37 -12.14 -15.67
N SER A 172 15.10 -13.21 -14.92
CA SER A 172 14.04 -14.15 -15.30
C SER A 172 12.67 -13.78 -14.71
N LEU A 173 12.56 -12.67 -13.99
CA LEU A 173 11.30 -12.22 -13.42
C LEU A 173 10.59 -11.29 -14.42
N HIS A 174 9.58 -11.83 -15.10
CA HIS A 174 8.72 -11.07 -16.00
C HIS A 174 7.48 -10.57 -15.26
N ALA A 175 7.02 -9.36 -15.60
CA ALA A 175 5.72 -8.86 -15.16
C ALA A 175 4.60 -9.57 -15.90
N PHE A 176 3.46 -9.75 -15.26
CA PHE A 176 2.21 -10.10 -15.94
C PHE A 176 1.81 -8.95 -16.87
N THR A 177 1.25 -9.28 -18.02
CA THR A 177 0.85 -8.29 -19.02
C THR A 177 -0.54 -8.57 -19.57
N ALA A 178 -1.27 -7.51 -19.83
CA ALA A 178 -2.56 -7.57 -20.53
C ALA A 178 -2.40 -7.85 -22.03
N THR A 179 -1.25 -7.50 -22.61
CA THR A 179 -0.95 -7.64 -24.04
C THR A 179 0.39 -8.35 -24.25
N PRO A 180 0.42 -9.68 -24.25
CA PRO A 180 1.66 -10.43 -24.51
C PRO A 180 2.12 -10.27 -25.96
N ASP A 181 3.42 -10.12 -26.16
CA ASP A 181 4.04 -9.87 -27.48
C ASP A 181 3.80 -10.95 -28.54
N THR A 182 3.39 -12.15 -28.13
CA THR A 182 3.29 -13.31 -29.02
C THR A 182 1.93 -13.52 -29.67
N GLY A 183 0.98 -12.59 -29.51
CA GLY A 183 -0.38 -12.76 -30.03
C GLY A 183 -1.15 -13.95 -29.45
N GLY A 184 -0.55 -14.65 -28.46
CA GLY A 184 -1.19 -15.71 -27.70
C GLY A 184 -2.22 -15.14 -26.74
N SER A 185 -3.23 -15.93 -26.41
CA SER A 185 -4.18 -15.54 -25.37
C SER A 185 -3.44 -15.33 -24.06
N VAL A 186 -3.67 -14.19 -23.43
CA VAL A 186 -3.27 -13.96 -22.05
C VAL A 186 -4.03 -14.96 -21.19
N SER A 187 -3.31 -15.91 -20.59
CA SER A 187 -3.94 -16.97 -19.82
C SER A 187 -3.22 -17.22 -18.52
N ILE A 188 -3.99 -17.30 -17.45
CA ILE A 188 -3.54 -17.60 -16.11
C ILE A 188 -4.02 -19.00 -15.77
N ALA A 189 -3.09 -19.88 -15.41
CA ALA A 189 -3.43 -21.25 -15.06
C ALA A 189 -4.33 -21.28 -13.81
N SER A 190 -5.43 -22.01 -13.91
CA SER A 190 -6.38 -22.27 -12.83
C SER A 190 -6.94 -23.68 -12.96
N ASN A 191 -7.71 -24.13 -11.98
CA ASN A 191 -8.43 -25.42 -12.05
C ASN A 191 -9.58 -25.41 -13.06
N GLU A 192 -10.09 -24.25 -13.44
CA GLU A 192 -11.20 -24.06 -14.39
C GLU A 192 -10.70 -23.83 -15.84
N GLY A 193 -9.45 -24.12 -16.12
CA GLY A 193 -8.85 -23.90 -17.42
C GLY A 193 -8.13 -22.56 -17.52
N THR A 194 -8.29 -21.88 -18.64
CA THR A 194 -7.55 -20.66 -18.95
C THR A 194 -8.39 -19.43 -18.70
N LEU A 195 -7.96 -18.57 -17.79
CA LEU A 195 -8.56 -17.26 -17.53
C LEU A 195 -7.72 -16.16 -18.15
N GLY A 196 -8.37 -15.12 -18.65
CA GLY A 196 -7.71 -13.92 -19.17
C GLY A 196 -7.67 -12.80 -18.15
N ILE A 197 -6.85 -11.79 -18.42
CA ILE A 197 -6.88 -10.50 -17.70
C ILE A 197 -7.97 -9.64 -18.35
N ASP A 198 -8.81 -8.99 -17.53
CA ASP A 198 -9.87 -8.09 -18.00
C ASP A 198 -9.28 -6.74 -18.41
N THR A 199 -8.84 -6.63 -19.65
CA THR A 199 -8.22 -5.42 -20.22
C THR A 199 -9.18 -4.21 -20.29
N ASN A 200 -10.48 -4.43 -20.13
CA ASN A 200 -11.47 -3.35 -20.08
C ASN A 200 -11.63 -2.75 -18.68
N PHE A 201 -11.04 -3.38 -17.67
CA PHE A 201 -11.16 -2.92 -16.29
C PHE A 201 -10.07 -1.91 -15.95
N GLY A 202 -10.47 -0.65 -15.83
CA GLY A 202 -9.57 0.48 -15.63
C GLY A 202 -8.82 0.85 -16.92
N THR A 203 -8.62 2.13 -17.15
CA THR A 203 -7.84 2.66 -18.27
C THR A 203 -6.84 3.68 -17.77
N ALA A 204 -5.80 3.96 -18.56
CA ALA A 204 -4.87 5.05 -18.25
C ALA A 204 -5.64 6.37 -18.06
N GLY A 205 -5.44 7.04 -16.92
CA GLY A 205 -6.17 8.24 -16.54
C GLY A 205 -7.54 8.03 -15.87
N SER A 206 -8.07 6.78 -15.89
CA SER A 206 -9.32 6.43 -15.18
C SER A 206 -9.19 5.03 -14.56
N PRO A 207 -8.39 4.88 -13.49
CA PRO A 207 -8.17 3.60 -12.84
C PRO A 207 -9.47 2.97 -12.32
N GLY A 208 -9.60 1.66 -12.46
CA GLY A 208 -10.65 0.87 -11.81
C GLY A 208 -10.32 0.63 -10.35
N ILE A 209 -11.15 1.11 -9.43
CA ILE A 209 -11.00 0.92 -7.98
C ILE A 209 -12.14 0.13 -7.36
N SER A 210 -13.21 -0.08 -8.14
CA SER A 210 -14.39 -0.83 -7.73
C SER A 210 -15.00 -1.53 -8.92
N THR A 211 -15.79 -2.57 -8.67
CA THR A 211 -16.60 -3.28 -9.68
C THR A 211 -18.01 -3.45 -9.17
N VAL A 212 -18.99 -3.59 -10.08
CA VAL A 212 -20.39 -3.79 -9.74
C VAL A 212 -20.82 -5.17 -10.17
N ILE A 213 -21.31 -5.97 -9.23
CA ILE A 213 -21.81 -7.33 -9.48
C ILE A 213 -23.17 -7.43 -8.81
N ASN A 214 -24.19 -7.82 -9.58
CA ASN A 214 -25.58 -7.94 -9.09
C ASN A 214 -26.07 -6.70 -8.35
N ASN A 215 -25.84 -5.51 -8.91
CA ASN A 215 -26.17 -4.20 -8.35
C ASN A 215 -25.47 -3.86 -7.00
N ARG A 216 -24.45 -4.61 -6.62
CA ARG A 216 -23.62 -4.32 -5.45
C ARG A 216 -22.25 -3.84 -5.89
N THR A 217 -21.80 -2.73 -5.32
CA THR A 217 -20.44 -2.21 -5.54
C THR A 217 -19.47 -2.89 -4.60
N TYR A 218 -18.37 -3.41 -5.16
CA TYR A 218 -17.25 -3.99 -4.44
C TYR A 218 -16.03 -3.10 -4.64
N TYR A 219 -15.43 -2.65 -3.56
CA TYR A 219 -14.17 -1.92 -3.57
C TYR A 219 -13.01 -2.91 -3.54
N LEU A 220 -12.03 -2.73 -4.41
CA LEU A 220 -10.98 -3.72 -4.65
C LEU A 220 -9.69 -3.45 -3.86
N GLY A 221 -9.66 -2.36 -3.08
CA GLY A 221 -8.51 -1.97 -2.25
C GLY A 221 -7.30 -1.43 -3.02
N GLN A 222 -7.28 -1.55 -4.35
CA GLN A 222 -6.19 -1.13 -5.22
C GLN A 222 -6.74 -0.50 -6.50
N SER A 223 -5.89 0.28 -7.18
CA SER A 223 -6.20 0.85 -8.50
C SER A 223 -5.70 -0.08 -9.60
N PHE A 224 -6.55 -0.37 -10.58
CA PHE A 224 -6.24 -1.22 -11.73
C PHE A 224 -6.18 -0.39 -13.01
N ILE A 225 -5.22 -0.71 -13.88
CA ILE A 225 -5.13 -0.22 -15.24
C ILE A 225 -5.06 -1.45 -16.16
N ASP A 226 -5.99 -1.53 -17.12
CA ASP A 226 -6.09 -2.65 -18.06
C ASP A 226 -6.10 -4.03 -17.35
N GLY A 227 -6.80 -4.09 -16.22
CA GLY A 227 -6.92 -5.30 -15.41
C GLY A 227 -5.71 -5.66 -14.55
N ILE A 228 -4.69 -4.82 -14.49
CA ILE A 228 -3.47 -5.04 -13.71
C ILE A 228 -3.32 -3.95 -12.65
N SER A 229 -2.96 -4.35 -11.44
CA SER A 229 -2.59 -3.44 -10.36
C SER A 229 -1.18 -3.76 -9.87
N ASN A 230 -0.34 -2.74 -9.84
CA ASN A 230 0.99 -2.80 -9.25
C ASN A 230 0.92 -2.59 -7.73
N PRO A 231 1.92 -3.05 -6.96
CA PRO A 231 2.04 -2.68 -5.56
C PRO A 231 2.08 -1.16 -5.41
N GLU A 232 1.49 -0.66 -4.34
CA GLU A 232 1.52 0.78 -4.04
C GLU A 232 2.73 1.17 -3.21
N VAL A 233 3.31 0.19 -2.53
CA VAL A 233 4.52 0.34 -1.70
C VAL A 233 5.74 -0.12 -2.47
N LYS A 234 6.79 0.70 -2.50
CA LYS A 234 8.09 0.33 -3.06
C LYS A 234 8.82 -0.62 -2.11
N LYS A 235 9.13 -1.81 -2.59
CA LYS A 235 9.91 -2.79 -1.82
C LYS A 235 11.27 -2.23 -1.39
N TYR A 236 11.67 -2.58 -0.18
CA TYR A 236 12.97 -2.21 0.41
C TYR A 236 13.19 -0.70 0.58
N SER A 237 12.10 0.08 0.66
CA SER A 237 12.16 1.51 0.96
C SER A 237 11.80 1.78 2.43
N GLY A 238 12.21 2.94 2.93
CA GLY A 238 12.00 3.35 4.30
C GLY A 238 12.99 2.74 5.29
N ASN A 239 12.88 3.14 6.56
CA ASN A 239 13.71 2.68 7.65
C ASN A 239 12.91 1.76 8.58
N ILE A 240 13.44 0.59 8.89
CA ILE A 240 12.81 -0.32 9.85
C ILE A 240 13.15 0.18 11.25
N ILE A 241 12.15 0.61 12.01
CA ILE A 241 12.30 1.08 13.39
C ILE A 241 11.91 0.04 14.43
N TYR A 242 11.14 -0.96 14.05
CA TYR A 242 10.71 -2.04 14.96
C TYR A 242 10.42 -3.31 14.18
N VAL A 243 10.79 -4.47 14.73
CA VAL A 243 10.42 -5.80 14.23
C VAL A 243 10.09 -6.71 15.40
N ASP A 244 8.92 -7.33 15.36
CA ASP A 244 8.49 -8.39 16.26
C ASP A 244 8.37 -9.70 15.47
N ASN A 245 9.13 -10.73 15.87
CA ASN A 245 9.05 -12.08 15.32
C ASN A 245 8.19 -12.95 16.23
N ARG A 246 7.15 -13.52 15.68
CA ARG A 246 6.21 -14.38 16.42
C ARG A 246 6.13 -15.77 15.81
N PRO A 247 5.69 -16.79 16.57
CA PRO A 247 5.20 -18.02 15.97
C PRO A 247 4.09 -17.70 14.99
N SER A 248 4.04 -18.42 13.87
CA SER A 248 3.00 -18.21 12.85
C SER A 248 1.62 -18.46 13.44
N ILE A 249 0.71 -17.53 13.20
CA ILE A 249 -0.70 -17.60 13.62
C ILE A 249 -1.56 -17.66 12.39
N THR A 250 -2.34 -18.73 12.24
CA THR A 250 -3.31 -18.85 11.13
C THR A 250 -4.59 -18.12 11.50
N ARG A 251 -5.05 -17.23 10.63
CA ARG A 251 -6.27 -16.45 10.83
C ARG A 251 -7.50 -17.24 10.39
N SER A 252 -8.53 -17.28 11.24
CA SER A 252 -9.83 -17.85 10.90
C SER A 252 -10.74 -16.84 10.19
N ALA A 253 -11.82 -17.34 9.55
CA ALA A 253 -12.69 -16.54 8.69
C ALA A 253 -13.33 -15.31 9.38
N ASN A 254 -13.57 -15.37 10.68
CA ASN A 254 -14.21 -14.28 11.43
C ASN A 254 -13.26 -13.63 12.45
N GLN A 255 -11.98 -13.86 12.29
CA GLN A 255 -10.98 -13.34 13.24
C GLN A 255 -10.69 -11.88 12.94
N ARG A 256 -10.74 -11.06 13.98
CA ARG A 256 -10.18 -9.71 14.03
C ARG A 256 -8.91 -9.74 14.87
N GLU A 257 -7.92 -9.02 14.42
CA GLU A 257 -6.68 -8.83 15.16
C GLU A 257 -6.43 -7.36 15.40
N ASP A 258 -6.20 -7.02 16.66
CA ASP A 258 -5.79 -5.68 17.06
C ASP A 258 -4.28 -5.71 17.38
N ILE A 259 -3.51 -5.01 16.58
CA ILE A 259 -2.08 -4.82 16.80
C ILE A 259 -1.89 -3.47 17.50
N LYS A 260 -1.29 -3.50 18.69
CA LYS A 260 -0.97 -2.31 19.47
C LYS A 260 0.53 -2.30 19.75
N VAL A 261 1.20 -1.28 19.27
CA VAL A 261 2.62 -1.06 19.53
C VAL A 261 2.78 0.28 20.22
N ILE A 262 3.44 0.29 21.38
CA ILE A 262 3.76 1.49 22.12
C ILE A 262 5.23 1.81 21.90
N LEU A 263 5.49 2.96 21.28
CA LEU A 263 6.84 3.51 21.15
C LEU A 263 7.05 4.50 22.28
N GLN A 264 8.17 4.37 23.00
CA GLN A 264 8.61 5.29 24.02
C GLN A 264 9.81 6.09 23.49
N PHE A 265 9.77 7.42 23.67
CA PHE A 265 10.80 8.36 23.22
C PHE A 265 11.56 8.93 24.39
#